data_f201fc2bf4e0d3e184d0a3b49e67177a
#
_entry.id   f201fc2bf4e0d3e184d0a3b49e67177a
#
_cell.length_a   1.000
_cell.length_b   1.000
_cell.length_c   1.000
_cell.angle_alpha   90.00
_cell.angle_beta   90.00
_cell.angle_gamma   90.00
#
_symmetry.space_group_name_H-M   'P 1'
#
loop_
_entity.id
_entity.type
_entity.pdbx_description
1 polymer ?
#
loop_
_entity_poly.entity_id
_entity_poly.type
_entity_poly.pdbx_seq_one_letter_code
_entity_poly.pdbx_strand_id
1 'polypeptide(L)'
;MHKSKKPIGFWSAVSMGIGAMVGAGIFALLGEASAISGSAVYISFIIGGIIALFSGYSLGKLGARYPSSGGIIEYLSQSYGVGIFTGTMGVMLYFAAIVSLSLIAKAFGNYAVTFLPETEKLKVWQIFFSSGVIVLLVLINLEGAKDVALLERVTVGIKFAVLTGLSIAGIIFLNPDLLSPSHYPPGNDIFFSLAITFFAFEGFRVITNTAEDMPNPSQTLPRAIMAAILLVMLLYVAIAFAVFGNLPVEKVIAAKDFALAEAALPIFGQVGFSVVAITALIATASSINANLYAATNVTYQLAKDGELPSAFGKPIAHSREGLLVSGVLIIALSLLFDLSEIAAIGSISILFVHTVTHIGHLKIISETGASRILIFIAALLSFSAMVLAIIYVSKASSHVLYILSGFILVALITEVSLRKIAKREIKTRVI
;
A
#
# COMPACT_ATOMS: atom_id res chain seq x y z
N MET A 1 6.68 -20.34 -27.72
CA MET A 1 5.87 -21.23 -26.87
C MET A 1 5.57 -20.50 -25.58
N HIS A 2 4.35 -19.95 -25.41
CA HIS A 2 3.88 -19.43 -24.13
C HIS A 2 3.77 -20.62 -23.16
N LYS A 3 4.66 -20.69 -22.17
CA LYS A 3 4.43 -21.58 -21.03
C LYS A 3 3.12 -21.13 -20.38
N SER A 4 2.11 -21.99 -20.37
CA SER A 4 0.85 -21.71 -19.72
C SER A 4 1.17 -21.35 -18.25
N LYS A 5 0.93 -20.10 -17.88
CA LYS A 5 1.02 -19.67 -16.48
C LYS A 5 0.06 -20.53 -15.66
N LYS A 6 0.52 -21.05 -14.53
CA LYS A 6 -0.37 -21.76 -13.61
C LYS A 6 -1.47 -20.80 -13.16
N PRO A 7 -2.74 -21.20 -13.20
CA PRO A 7 -3.84 -20.33 -12.80
C PRO A 7 -3.71 -19.91 -11.33
N ILE A 8 -4.07 -18.66 -11.04
CA ILE A 8 -4.06 -18.11 -9.69
C ILE A 8 -5.33 -18.55 -8.97
N GLY A 9 -5.18 -19.44 -7.98
CA GLY A 9 -6.28 -19.88 -7.13
C GLY A 9 -6.55 -18.90 -5.98
N PHE A 10 -7.64 -19.15 -5.24
CA PHE A 10 -8.11 -18.34 -4.11
C PHE A 10 -7.01 -18.03 -3.09
N TRP A 11 -6.36 -19.06 -2.53
CA TRP A 11 -5.31 -18.86 -1.51
C TRP A 11 -4.05 -18.16 -2.03
N SER A 12 -3.73 -18.36 -3.32
CA SER A 12 -2.62 -17.61 -3.94
C SER A 12 -2.94 -16.13 -4.03
N ALA A 13 -4.17 -15.77 -4.42
CA ALA A 13 -4.63 -14.39 -4.47
C ALA A 13 -4.69 -13.75 -3.06
N VAL A 14 -5.21 -14.48 -2.06
CA VAL A 14 -5.22 -14.05 -0.65
C VAL A 14 -3.80 -13.79 -0.16
N SER A 15 -2.87 -14.72 -0.41
CA SER A 15 -1.45 -14.56 -0.01
C SER A 15 -0.79 -13.35 -0.66
N MET A 16 -1.08 -13.07 -1.94
CA MET A 16 -0.57 -11.87 -2.62
C MET A 16 -1.09 -10.59 -1.97
N GLY A 17 -2.39 -10.53 -1.62
CA GLY A 17 -2.96 -9.40 -0.91
C GLY A 17 -2.36 -9.21 0.48
N ILE A 18 -2.25 -10.28 1.26
CA ILE A 18 -1.60 -10.25 2.58
C ILE A 18 -0.13 -9.83 2.42
N GLY A 19 0.57 -10.39 1.43
CA GLY A 19 1.96 -10.06 1.11
C GLY A 19 2.19 -8.58 0.86
N ALA A 20 1.29 -7.97 0.10
CA ALA A 20 1.34 -6.56 -0.24
C ALA A 20 0.96 -5.64 0.94
N MET A 21 -0.06 -5.99 1.73
CA MET A 21 -0.49 -5.22 2.91
C MET A 21 0.49 -5.36 4.07
N VAL A 22 0.88 -6.59 4.43
CA VAL A 22 1.79 -6.88 5.57
C VAL A 22 3.26 -6.72 5.12
N GLY A 23 3.61 -5.52 4.77
CA GLY A 23 4.97 -5.08 4.45
C GLY A 23 5.18 -3.75 5.14
N ALA A 24 4.95 -2.65 4.44
CA ALA A 24 4.98 -1.33 5.06
C ALA A 24 3.81 -1.10 6.03
N GLY A 25 2.64 -1.69 5.77
CA GLY A 25 1.42 -1.36 6.49
C GLY A 25 1.57 -1.37 8.01
N ILE A 26 1.96 -2.48 8.60
CA ILE A 26 2.08 -2.58 10.06
C ILE A 26 3.47 -2.20 10.56
N PHE A 27 4.54 -2.57 9.84
CA PHE A 27 5.90 -2.32 10.28
C PHE A 27 6.27 -0.84 10.27
N ALA A 28 5.74 -0.07 9.31
CA ALA A 28 6.04 1.34 9.17
C ALA A 28 4.97 2.26 9.81
N LEU A 29 3.70 1.87 9.75
CA LEU A 29 2.60 2.79 10.02
C LEU A 29 2.00 2.68 11.41
N LEU A 30 2.26 1.59 12.17
CA LEU A 30 1.72 1.45 13.51
C LEU A 30 2.19 2.60 14.42
N GLY A 31 3.50 2.83 14.48
CA GLY A 31 4.08 3.89 15.30
C GLY A 31 3.66 5.28 14.85
N GLU A 32 3.63 5.54 13.53
CA GLU A 32 3.19 6.81 12.98
C GLU A 32 1.70 7.09 13.27
N ALA A 33 0.83 6.10 13.12
CA ALA A 33 -0.59 6.22 13.44
C ALA A 33 -0.81 6.42 14.94
N SER A 34 0.00 5.77 15.78
CA SER A 34 -0.08 5.90 17.23
C SER A 34 0.37 7.26 17.76
N ALA A 35 1.25 7.96 17.03
CA ALA A 35 1.61 9.33 17.34
C ALA A 35 0.40 10.29 17.28
N ILE A 36 -0.65 9.90 16.53
CA ILE A 36 -1.90 10.67 16.39
C ILE A 36 -2.98 10.12 17.35
N SER A 37 -3.19 8.79 17.35
CA SER A 37 -4.33 8.16 18.02
C SER A 37 -3.97 7.43 19.32
N GLY A 38 -2.73 7.52 19.78
CA GLY A 38 -2.28 6.89 21.03
C GLY A 38 -2.60 5.39 21.09
N SER A 39 -2.96 4.90 22.26
CA SER A 39 -3.37 3.50 22.48
C SER A 39 -4.69 3.14 21.79
N ALA A 40 -5.48 4.13 21.33
CA ALA A 40 -6.72 3.91 20.59
C ALA A 40 -6.50 3.60 19.09
N VAL A 41 -5.26 3.46 18.63
CA VAL A 41 -4.92 3.19 17.21
C VAL A 41 -5.61 1.93 16.64
N TYR A 42 -5.93 0.95 17.48
CA TYR A 42 -6.67 -0.25 17.04
C TYR A 42 -8.06 0.11 16.50
N ILE A 43 -8.72 1.16 17.03
CA ILE A 43 -10.00 1.66 16.51
C ILE A 43 -9.80 2.20 15.10
N SER A 44 -8.73 2.95 14.87
CA SER A 44 -8.41 3.49 13.55
C SER A 44 -8.11 2.38 12.54
N PHE A 45 -7.44 1.29 12.93
CA PHE A 45 -7.27 0.12 12.06
C PHE A 45 -8.59 -0.60 11.77
N ILE A 46 -9.51 -0.68 12.73
CA ILE A 46 -10.86 -1.23 12.49
C ILE A 46 -11.60 -0.36 11.47
N ILE A 47 -11.62 0.96 11.66
CA ILE A 47 -12.32 1.88 10.75
C ILE A 47 -11.67 1.85 9.36
N GLY A 48 -10.34 1.92 9.29
CA GLY A 48 -9.58 1.80 8.02
C GLY A 48 -9.85 0.48 7.30
N GLY A 49 -9.90 -0.63 8.06
CA GLY A 49 -10.26 -1.94 7.54
C GLY A 49 -11.70 -2.02 7.02
N ILE A 50 -12.65 -1.38 7.70
CA ILE A 50 -14.04 -1.29 7.24
C ILE A 50 -14.11 -0.50 5.92
N ILE A 51 -13.42 0.63 5.81
CA ILE A 51 -13.33 1.41 4.57
C ILE A 51 -12.75 0.53 3.46
N ALA A 52 -11.66 -0.20 3.75
CA ALA A 52 -11.02 -1.13 2.82
C ALA A 52 -11.96 -2.26 2.40
N LEU A 53 -12.80 -2.81 3.30
CA LEU A 53 -13.78 -3.85 2.96
C LEU A 53 -14.86 -3.34 1.97
N PHE A 54 -15.42 -2.17 2.20
CA PHE A 54 -16.38 -1.57 1.26
C PHE A 54 -15.73 -1.26 -0.09
N SER A 55 -14.51 -0.73 -0.07
CA SER A 55 -13.70 -0.47 -1.26
C SER A 55 -13.37 -1.77 -1.99
N GLY A 56 -12.93 -2.80 -1.25
CA GLY A 56 -12.64 -4.12 -1.77
C GLY A 56 -13.84 -4.83 -2.38
N TYR A 57 -15.04 -4.67 -1.79
CA TYR A 57 -16.29 -5.14 -2.39
C TYR A 57 -16.52 -4.49 -3.77
N SER A 58 -16.39 -3.17 -3.85
CA SER A 58 -16.54 -2.43 -5.10
C SER A 58 -15.55 -2.90 -6.16
N LEU A 59 -14.26 -2.90 -5.84
CA LEU A 59 -13.20 -3.32 -6.77
C LEU A 59 -13.31 -4.80 -7.15
N GLY A 60 -13.72 -5.65 -6.21
CA GLY A 60 -13.98 -7.07 -6.47
C GLY A 60 -15.10 -7.29 -7.48
N LYS A 61 -16.19 -6.52 -7.40
CA LYS A 61 -17.31 -6.58 -8.35
C LYS A 61 -16.91 -6.04 -9.72
N LEU A 62 -16.16 -4.94 -9.77
CA LEU A 62 -15.62 -4.40 -11.02
C LEU A 62 -14.67 -5.38 -11.69
N GLY A 63 -13.71 -5.95 -10.95
CA GLY A 63 -12.77 -6.91 -11.51
C GLY A 63 -13.37 -8.26 -11.87
N ALA A 64 -14.48 -8.64 -11.24
CA ALA A 64 -15.26 -9.81 -11.63
C ALA A 64 -15.95 -9.62 -13.00
N ARG A 65 -16.38 -8.38 -13.29
CA ARG A 65 -17.06 -8.02 -14.56
C ARG A 65 -16.06 -7.67 -15.66
N TYR A 66 -14.96 -6.99 -15.31
CA TYR A 66 -13.93 -6.53 -16.23
C TYR A 66 -12.55 -7.07 -15.81
N PRO A 67 -12.29 -8.38 -15.96
CA PRO A 67 -11.00 -8.96 -15.60
C PRO A 67 -9.89 -8.32 -16.43
N SER A 68 -8.92 -7.68 -15.78
CA SER A 68 -7.83 -6.99 -16.44
C SER A 68 -6.59 -6.93 -15.55
N SER A 69 -5.42 -7.05 -16.13
CA SER A 69 -4.15 -6.76 -15.45
C SER A 69 -3.96 -5.27 -15.15
N GLY A 70 -4.74 -4.39 -15.79
CA GLY A 70 -4.78 -2.95 -15.54
C GLY A 70 -5.52 -2.57 -14.25
N GLY A 71 -6.36 -3.48 -13.70
CA GLY A 71 -7.09 -3.25 -12.44
C GLY A 71 -7.92 -1.96 -12.45
N ILE A 72 -7.68 -1.07 -11.51
CA ILE A 72 -8.46 0.17 -11.32
C ILE A 72 -8.50 1.05 -12.58
N ILE A 73 -7.44 1.08 -13.39
CA ILE A 73 -7.39 1.89 -14.61
C ILE A 73 -8.42 1.41 -15.62
N GLU A 74 -8.54 0.09 -15.77
CA GLU A 74 -9.57 -0.52 -16.61
C GLU A 74 -10.98 -0.11 -16.13
N TYR A 75 -11.22 -0.16 -14.82
CA TYR A 75 -12.52 0.20 -14.24
C TYR A 75 -12.87 1.67 -14.45
N LEU A 76 -11.88 2.55 -14.39
CA LEU A 76 -12.04 3.97 -14.71
C LEU A 76 -12.35 4.18 -16.20
N SER A 77 -11.67 3.45 -17.08
CA SER A 77 -11.92 3.51 -18.52
C SER A 77 -13.33 3.04 -18.89
N GLN A 78 -13.82 1.98 -18.25
CA GLN A 78 -15.19 1.49 -18.43
C GLN A 78 -16.26 2.48 -17.91
N SER A 79 -15.95 3.19 -16.80
CA SER A 79 -16.91 4.09 -16.15
C SER A 79 -16.97 5.49 -16.75
N TYR A 80 -15.84 6.02 -17.22
CA TYR A 80 -15.70 7.42 -17.67
C TYR A 80 -15.30 7.53 -19.13
N GLY A 81 -15.03 6.40 -19.79
CA GLY A 81 -14.48 6.38 -21.13
C GLY A 81 -12.98 6.70 -21.16
N VAL A 82 -12.41 6.51 -22.35
CA VAL A 82 -11.01 6.82 -22.61
C VAL A 82 -10.86 8.32 -22.84
N GLY A 83 -10.08 8.99 -22.00
CA GLY A 83 -9.95 10.45 -22.08
C GLY A 83 -8.87 11.00 -21.16
N ILE A 84 -8.68 12.34 -21.21
CA ILE A 84 -7.72 13.05 -20.36
C ILE A 84 -7.97 12.75 -18.88
N PHE A 85 -9.22 12.64 -18.46
CA PHE A 85 -9.57 12.35 -17.09
C PHE A 85 -9.05 10.96 -16.65
N THR A 86 -9.35 9.93 -17.42
CA THR A 86 -8.92 8.55 -17.11
C THR A 86 -7.39 8.41 -17.15
N GLY A 87 -6.73 9.00 -18.15
CA GLY A 87 -5.28 9.01 -18.21
C GLY A 87 -4.63 9.75 -17.04
N THR A 88 -5.21 10.90 -16.63
CA THR A 88 -4.75 11.61 -15.41
C THR A 88 -4.87 10.73 -14.17
N MET A 89 -5.98 9.99 -14.01
CA MET A 89 -6.15 9.04 -12.91
C MET A 89 -5.14 7.88 -12.98
N GLY A 90 -4.80 7.41 -14.18
CA GLY A 90 -3.75 6.40 -14.40
C GLY A 90 -2.38 6.88 -13.93
N VAL A 91 -1.99 8.11 -14.27
CA VAL A 91 -0.75 8.73 -13.79
C VAL A 91 -0.78 8.92 -12.27
N MET A 92 -1.91 9.36 -11.70
CA MET A 92 -2.09 9.48 -10.24
C MET A 92 -1.94 8.13 -9.53
N LEU A 93 -2.49 7.06 -10.08
CA LEU A 93 -2.34 5.72 -9.54
C LEU A 93 -0.88 5.24 -9.58
N TYR A 94 -0.14 5.57 -10.64
CA TYR A 94 1.29 5.30 -10.72
C TYR A 94 2.06 6.07 -9.65
N PHE A 95 1.79 7.36 -9.44
CA PHE A 95 2.40 8.13 -8.35
C PHE A 95 2.10 7.53 -6.98
N ALA A 96 0.85 7.11 -6.73
CA ALA A 96 0.50 6.44 -5.48
C ALA A 96 1.31 5.14 -5.26
N ALA A 97 1.59 4.38 -6.33
CA ALA A 97 2.46 3.20 -6.25
C ALA A 97 3.92 3.56 -5.92
N ILE A 98 4.47 4.64 -6.52
CA ILE A 98 5.82 5.13 -6.22
C ILE A 98 5.90 5.62 -4.76
N VAL A 99 4.90 6.36 -4.29
CA VAL A 99 4.80 6.80 -2.89
C VAL A 99 4.76 5.61 -1.93
N SER A 100 3.98 4.57 -2.23
CA SER A 100 3.94 3.34 -1.44
C SER A 100 5.31 2.66 -1.36
N LEU A 101 6.01 2.53 -2.48
CA LEU A 101 7.35 1.94 -2.53
C LEU A 101 8.37 2.77 -1.76
N SER A 102 8.26 4.10 -1.79
CA SER A 102 9.12 5.01 -1.04
C SER A 102 8.93 4.85 0.48
N LEU A 103 7.68 4.67 0.92
CA LEU A 103 7.36 4.36 2.32
C LEU A 103 8.04 3.06 2.76
N ILE A 104 7.90 1.99 1.96
CA ILE A 104 8.47 0.69 2.29
C ILE A 104 10.00 0.74 2.33
N ALA A 105 10.63 1.45 1.38
CA ALA A 105 12.08 1.63 1.35
C ALA A 105 12.58 2.37 2.59
N LYS A 106 11.88 3.43 3.00
CA LYS A 106 12.23 4.19 4.21
C LYS A 106 12.08 3.34 5.46
N ALA A 107 11.00 2.55 5.56
CA ALA A 107 10.81 1.60 6.65
C ALA A 107 11.93 0.55 6.71
N PHE A 108 12.37 0.02 5.55
CA PHE A 108 13.54 -0.88 5.50
C PHE A 108 14.77 -0.21 6.11
N GLY A 109 15.06 1.04 5.74
CA GLY A 109 16.20 1.78 6.29
C GLY A 109 16.09 2.00 7.79
N ASN A 110 14.89 2.32 8.30
CA ASN A 110 14.63 2.53 9.73
C ASN A 110 14.90 1.25 10.55
N TYR A 111 14.45 0.09 10.05
CA TYR A 111 14.76 -1.18 10.72
C TYR A 111 16.23 -1.61 10.56
N ALA A 112 16.87 -1.31 9.43
CA ALA A 112 18.26 -1.69 9.20
C ALA A 112 19.22 -0.97 10.17
N VAL A 113 18.97 0.28 10.49
CA VAL A 113 19.83 1.03 11.43
C VAL A 113 19.72 0.56 12.87
N THR A 114 18.68 -0.19 13.26
CA THR A 114 18.55 -0.74 14.62
C THR A 114 19.64 -1.80 14.93
N PHE A 115 20.31 -2.33 13.94
CA PHE A 115 21.44 -3.26 14.09
C PHE A 115 22.81 -2.56 14.17
N LEU A 116 22.85 -1.23 14.01
CA LEU A 116 24.07 -0.46 14.14
C LEU A 116 24.22 0.09 15.57
N PRO A 117 25.47 0.30 16.03
CA PRO A 117 25.69 1.05 17.27
C PRO A 117 25.12 2.46 17.15
N GLU A 118 24.68 3.02 18.28
CA GLU A 118 24.27 4.42 18.33
C GLU A 118 25.42 5.33 17.88
N THR A 119 25.20 6.07 16.80
CA THR A 119 26.15 7.01 16.22
C THR A 119 25.43 8.25 15.75
N GLU A 120 26.14 9.39 15.73
CA GLU A 120 25.61 10.66 15.16
C GLU A 120 25.25 10.54 13.67
N LYS A 121 25.68 9.45 12.98
CA LYS A 121 25.50 9.22 11.55
C LYS A 121 24.31 8.27 11.23
N LEU A 122 23.44 7.97 12.19
CA LEU A 122 22.30 7.05 11.95
C LEU A 122 21.42 7.46 10.76
N LYS A 123 21.17 8.77 10.61
CA LYS A 123 20.40 9.30 9.47
C LYS A 123 21.08 9.02 8.11
N VAL A 124 22.42 9.09 8.05
CA VAL A 124 23.17 8.77 6.83
C VAL A 124 23.03 7.29 6.49
N TRP A 125 23.15 6.42 7.49
CA TRP A 125 22.99 4.99 7.32
C TRP A 125 21.56 4.60 6.94
N GLN A 126 20.55 5.26 7.51
CA GLN A 126 19.16 5.09 7.11
C GLN A 126 18.95 5.39 5.61
N ILE A 127 19.48 6.52 5.14
CA ILE A 127 19.47 6.91 3.73
C ILE A 127 20.18 5.85 2.88
N PHE A 128 21.35 5.40 3.32
CA PHE A 128 22.14 4.39 2.61
C PHE A 128 21.36 3.08 2.45
N PHE A 129 20.77 2.56 3.53
CA PHE A 129 20.00 1.32 3.47
C PHE A 129 18.70 1.47 2.67
N SER A 130 17.97 2.57 2.83
CA SER A 130 16.74 2.84 2.08
C SER A 130 17.00 2.93 0.58
N SER A 131 18.04 3.64 0.16
CA SER A 131 18.41 3.76 -1.24
C SER A 131 19.04 2.48 -1.77
N GLY A 132 19.90 1.84 -0.96
CA GLY A 132 20.62 0.61 -1.31
C GLY A 132 19.70 -0.56 -1.62
N VAL A 133 18.62 -0.74 -0.84
CA VAL A 133 17.64 -1.81 -1.10
C VAL A 133 16.91 -1.59 -2.43
N ILE A 134 16.59 -0.34 -2.78
CA ILE A 134 15.95 -0.03 -4.07
C ILE A 134 16.90 -0.31 -5.23
N VAL A 135 18.17 0.16 -5.14
CA VAL A 135 19.19 -0.12 -6.17
C VAL A 135 19.39 -1.62 -6.35
N LEU A 136 19.55 -2.35 -5.24
CA LEU A 136 19.73 -3.81 -5.27
C LEU A 136 18.55 -4.51 -5.96
N LEU A 137 17.32 -4.18 -5.58
CA LEU A 137 16.13 -4.82 -6.12
C LEU A 137 15.85 -4.41 -7.57
N VAL A 138 16.18 -3.17 -7.97
CA VAL A 138 16.17 -2.78 -9.38
C VAL A 138 17.15 -3.63 -10.19
N LEU A 139 18.38 -3.82 -9.72
CA LEU A 139 19.39 -4.66 -10.40
C LEU A 139 18.92 -6.11 -10.51
N ILE A 140 18.38 -6.70 -9.45
CA ILE A 140 17.81 -8.06 -9.45
C ILE A 140 16.68 -8.18 -10.49
N ASN A 141 15.80 -7.20 -10.57
CA ASN A 141 14.69 -7.20 -11.54
C ASN A 141 15.17 -6.98 -12.99
N LEU A 142 16.30 -6.29 -13.20
CA LEU A 142 16.93 -6.18 -14.51
C LEU A 142 17.52 -7.52 -15.00
N GLU A 143 18.03 -8.34 -14.09
CA GLU A 143 18.54 -9.68 -14.42
C GLU A 143 17.46 -10.72 -14.69
N GLY A 144 16.20 -10.41 -14.36
CA GLY A 144 15.06 -11.29 -14.64
C GLY A 144 14.92 -12.42 -13.62
N ALA A 145 14.57 -12.11 -12.40
CA ALA A 145 14.38 -13.09 -11.32
C ALA A 145 13.30 -14.14 -11.64
N LYS A 146 13.69 -15.39 -11.84
CA LYS A 146 12.79 -16.49 -12.23
C LYS A 146 11.96 -17.05 -11.06
N ASP A 147 12.36 -16.84 -9.81
CA ASP A 147 11.77 -17.52 -8.63
C ASP A 147 11.11 -16.59 -7.60
N VAL A 148 10.79 -15.36 -7.99
CA VAL A 148 10.16 -14.37 -7.10
C VAL A 148 8.89 -14.89 -6.41
N ALA A 149 8.05 -15.65 -7.13
CA ALA A 149 6.76 -16.11 -6.59
C ALA A 149 6.89 -17.18 -5.49
N LEU A 150 7.95 -18.01 -5.51
CA LEU A 150 8.20 -18.99 -4.45
C LEU A 150 8.75 -18.29 -3.20
N LEU A 151 9.74 -17.41 -3.41
CA LEU A 151 10.36 -16.64 -2.34
C LEU A 151 9.30 -15.78 -1.62
N GLU A 152 8.41 -15.14 -2.37
CA GLU A 152 7.31 -14.35 -1.82
C GLU A 152 6.37 -15.16 -0.94
N ARG A 153 5.96 -16.36 -1.37
CA ARG A 153 5.09 -17.24 -0.55
C ARG A 153 5.74 -17.65 0.77
N VAL A 154 7.02 -18.00 0.75
CA VAL A 154 7.77 -18.35 1.96
C VAL A 154 7.88 -17.14 2.89
N THR A 155 8.22 -15.99 2.34
CA THR A 155 8.33 -14.74 3.10
C THR A 155 7.01 -14.33 3.73
N VAL A 156 5.90 -14.43 2.98
CA VAL A 156 4.54 -14.16 3.49
C VAL A 156 4.20 -15.11 4.65
N GLY A 157 4.55 -16.39 4.54
CA GLY A 157 4.36 -17.37 5.61
C GLY A 157 5.15 -17.01 6.87
N ILE A 158 6.43 -16.66 6.73
CA ILE A 158 7.30 -16.29 7.86
C ILE A 158 6.79 -15.04 8.54
N LYS A 159 6.56 -13.94 7.81
CA LYS A 159 6.11 -12.68 8.40
C LYS A 159 4.75 -12.81 9.10
N PHE A 160 3.82 -13.56 8.50
CA PHE A 160 2.51 -13.80 9.11
C PHE A 160 2.63 -14.65 10.39
N ALA A 161 3.46 -15.68 10.39
CA ALA A 161 3.70 -16.51 11.56
C ALA A 161 4.35 -15.73 12.72
N VAL A 162 5.40 -14.93 12.43
CA VAL A 162 6.08 -14.11 13.44
C VAL A 162 5.13 -13.07 14.04
N LEU A 163 4.37 -12.35 13.19
CA LEU A 163 3.42 -11.35 13.66
C LEU A 163 2.25 -11.96 14.44
N THR A 164 1.76 -13.10 14.01
CA THR A 164 0.71 -13.82 14.76
C THR A 164 1.26 -14.31 16.10
N GLY A 165 2.47 -14.85 16.13
CA GLY A 165 3.15 -15.28 17.35
C GLY A 165 3.36 -14.10 18.33
N LEU A 166 3.84 -12.96 17.83
CA LEU A 166 3.96 -11.74 18.64
C LEU A 166 2.60 -11.27 19.18
N SER A 167 1.55 -11.31 18.33
CA SER A 167 0.20 -10.92 18.73
C SER A 167 -0.35 -11.81 19.84
N ILE A 168 -0.24 -13.13 19.69
CA ILE A 168 -0.71 -14.10 20.68
C ILE A 168 0.03 -13.91 22.00
N ALA A 169 1.37 -13.86 21.97
CA ALA A 169 2.17 -13.65 23.17
C ALA A 169 1.87 -12.29 23.80
N GLY A 170 1.80 -11.23 23.01
CA GLY A 170 1.48 -9.89 23.50
C GLY A 170 0.10 -9.79 24.15
N ILE A 171 -0.89 -10.54 23.67
CA ILE A 171 -2.22 -10.60 24.29
C ILE A 171 -2.19 -11.43 25.59
N ILE A 172 -1.39 -12.50 25.66
CA ILE A 172 -1.25 -13.31 26.89
C ILE A 172 -0.59 -12.50 28.02
N PHE A 173 0.41 -11.69 27.72
CA PHE A 173 1.13 -10.86 28.70
C PHE A 173 0.58 -9.44 28.82
N LEU A 174 -0.59 -9.16 28.27
CA LEU A 174 -1.21 -7.84 28.22
C LEU A 174 -1.49 -7.29 29.62
N ASN A 175 -1.08 -6.05 29.88
CA ASN A 175 -1.50 -5.25 31.03
C ASN A 175 -2.72 -4.40 30.65
N PRO A 176 -3.93 -4.69 31.19
CA PRO A 176 -5.15 -3.98 30.84
C PRO A 176 -5.10 -2.48 31.14
N ASP A 177 -4.32 -2.06 32.16
CA ASP A 177 -4.23 -0.66 32.57
C ASP A 177 -3.66 0.23 31.43
N LEU A 178 -2.75 -0.31 30.61
CA LEU A 178 -2.15 0.40 29.49
C LEU A 178 -3.16 0.68 28.36
N LEU A 179 -4.24 -0.12 28.30
CA LEU A 179 -5.31 0.03 27.29
C LEU A 179 -6.53 0.78 27.85
N SER A 180 -6.42 1.35 29.05
CA SER A 180 -7.54 2.08 29.65
C SER A 180 -7.99 3.24 28.76
N PRO A 181 -9.31 3.42 28.55
CA PRO A 181 -9.86 4.55 27.81
C PRO A 181 -9.47 5.93 28.37
N SER A 182 -9.00 5.99 29.61
CA SER A 182 -8.48 7.22 30.23
C SER A 182 -7.21 7.75 29.53
N HIS A 183 -6.49 6.91 28.81
CA HIS A 183 -5.29 7.26 28.05
C HIS A 183 -5.58 7.57 26.58
N TYR A 184 -6.85 7.55 26.16
CA TYR A 184 -7.18 7.83 24.77
C TYR A 184 -7.08 9.32 24.47
N PRO A 185 -6.60 9.69 23.28
CA PRO A 185 -6.63 11.06 22.82
C PRO A 185 -8.07 11.52 22.54
N PRO A 186 -8.29 12.81 22.27
CA PRO A 186 -9.57 13.30 21.79
C PRO A 186 -10.08 12.47 20.60
N GLY A 187 -11.40 12.19 20.55
CA GLY A 187 -11.98 11.32 19.51
C GLY A 187 -11.68 11.73 18.07
N ASN A 188 -11.47 13.04 17.83
CA ASN A 188 -11.08 13.55 16.51
C ASN A 188 -9.73 12.98 16.04
N ASP A 189 -8.78 12.73 16.94
CA ASP A 189 -7.44 12.25 16.58
C ASP A 189 -7.48 10.80 16.11
N ILE A 190 -8.43 10.00 16.65
CA ILE A 190 -8.69 8.64 16.17
C ILE A 190 -9.11 8.66 14.69
N PHE A 191 -9.98 9.61 14.30
CA PHE A 191 -10.38 9.77 12.91
C PHE A 191 -9.27 10.38 12.04
N PHE A 192 -8.48 11.30 12.57
CA PHE A 192 -7.34 11.87 11.84
C PHE A 192 -6.25 10.83 11.54
N SER A 193 -6.06 9.85 12.41
CA SER A 193 -5.11 8.78 12.13
C SER A 193 -5.49 7.90 10.93
N LEU A 194 -6.75 7.99 10.41
CA LEU A 194 -7.14 7.39 9.14
C LEU A 194 -6.32 7.90 7.95
N ALA A 195 -5.73 9.10 8.05
CA ALA A 195 -4.76 9.63 7.10
C ALA A 195 -3.55 8.69 6.92
N ILE A 196 -3.28 7.83 7.90
CA ILE A 196 -2.16 6.89 7.90
C ILE A 196 -2.66 5.44 7.87
N THR A 197 -3.62 5.08 8.72
CA THR A 197 -4.04 3.68 8.90
C THR A 197 -4.75 3.10 7.68
N PHE A 198 -5.48 3.88 6.89
CA PHE A 198 -6.08 3.39 5.64
C PHE A 198 -5.00 2.93 4.65
N PHE A 199 -3.88 3.65 4.56
CA PHE A 199 -2.79 3.30 3.66
C PHE A 199 -2.16 1.94 3.99
N ALA A 200 -2.25 1.49 5.25
CA ALA A 200 -1.80 0.17 5.66
C ALA A 200 -2.56 -0.98 4.96
N PHE A 201 -3.79 -0.74 4.50
CA PHE A 201 -4.60 -1.71 3.78
C PHE A 201 -4.45 -1.62 2.26
N GLU A 202 -3.78 -0.61 1.71
CA GLU A 202 -3.74 -0.32 0.26
C GLU A 202 -3.30 -1.51 -0.62
N GLY A 203 -2.49 -2.42 -0.06
CA GLY A 203 -2.00 -3.60 -0.76
C GLY A 203 -3.09 -4.54 -1.32
N PHE A 204 -4.34 -4.50 -0.83
CA PHE A 204 -5.40 -5.39 -1.33
C PHE A 204 -5.71 -5.18 -2.83
N ARG A 205 -5.50 -3.99 -3.37
CA ARG A 205 -5.74 -3.71 -4.79
C ARG A 205 -4.86 -4.53 -5.74
N VAL A 206 -3.70 -4.99 -5.28
CA VAL A 206 -2.81 -5.83 -6.09
C VAL A 206 -3.54 -7.11 -6.56
N ILE A 207 -4.50 -7.61 -5.78
CA ILE A 207 -5.31 -8.78 -6.14
C ILE A 207 -6.12 -8.49 -7.41
N THR A 208 -6.58 -7.25 -7.63
CA THR A 208 -7.38 -6.89 -8.83
C THR A 208 -6.60 -7.07 -10.12
N ASN A 209 -5.27 -6.87 -10.09
CA ASN A 209 -4.41 -7.00 -11.26
C ASN A 209 -4.17 -8.46 -11.68
N THR A 210 -4.65 -9.43 -10.89
CA THR A 210 -4.52 -10.86 -11.15
C THR A 210 -5.79 -11.50 -11.71
N ALA A 211 -6.82 -10.69 -11.94
CA ALA A 211 -8.14 -11.18 -12.36
C ALA A 211 -8.10 -12.00 -13.67
N GLU A 212 -7.29 -11.60 -14.64
CA GLU A 212 -7.12 -12.32 -15.93
C GLU A 212 -6.50 -13.73 -15.75
N ASP A 213 -5.67 -13.91 -14.72
CA ASP A 213 -4.98 -15.18 -14.46
C ASP A 213 -5.82 -16.14 -13.58
N MET A 214 -7.06 -15.76 -13.18
CA MET A 214 -7.95 -16.57 -12.37
C MET A 214 -8.90 -17.42 -13.23
N PRO A 215 -9.10 -18.71 -12.92
CA PRO A 215 -10.05 -19.57 -13.67
C PRO A 215 -11.50 -19.07 -13.60
N ASN A 216 -11.92 -18.56 -12.42
CA ASN A 216 -13.27 -18.06 -12.15
C ASN A 216 -13.19 -16.71 -11.43
N PRO A 217 -12.80 -15.61 -12.13
CA PRO A 217 -12.58 -14.31 -11.48
C PRO A 217 -13.85 -13.77 -10.82
N SER A 218 -15.03 -14.05 -11.39
CA SER A 218 -16.33 -13.60 -10.85
C SER A 218 -16.61 -14.06 -9.42
N GLN A 219 -16.11 -15.23 -9.02
CA GLN A 219 -16.29 -15.77 -7.68
C GLN A 219 -15.02 -15.64 -6.83
N THR A 220 -13.87 -15.91 -7.43
CA THR A 220 -12.59 -15.98 -6.70
C THR A 220 -12.10 -14.60 -6.29
N LEU A 221 -12.17 -13.62 -7.18
CA LEU A 221 -11.61 -12.30 -6.94
C LEU A 221 -12.27 -11.56 -5.76
N PRO A 222 -13.63 -11.39 -5.72
CA PRO A 222 -14.26 -10.68 -4.61
C PRO A 222 -14.01 -11.38 -3.27
N ARG A 223 -14.07 -12.71 -3.24
CA ARG A 223 -13.84 -13.50 -2.02
C ARG A 223 -12.39 -13.38 -1.53
N ALA A 224 -11.42 -13.42 -2.45
CA ALA A 224 -10.01 -13.30 -2.10
C ALA A 224 -9.67 -11.91 -1.53
N ILE A 225 -10.20 -10.84 -2.14
CA ILE A 225 -10.03 -9.47 -1.64
C ILE A 225 -10.63 -9.34 -0.22
N MET A 226 -11.87 -9.78 -0.01
CA MET A 226 -12.53 -9.69 1.29
C MET A 226 -11.81 -10.50 2.35
N ALA A 227 -11.39 -11.73 2.03
CA ALA A 227 -10.65 -12.58 2.95
C ALA A 227 -9.29 -11.99 3.33
N ALA A 228 -8.55 -11.45 2.36
CA ALA A 228 -7.26 -10.81 2.61
C ALA A 228 -7.40 -9.60 3.53
N ILE A 229 -8.36 -8.72 3.28
CA ILE A 229 -8.60 -7.52 4.10
C ILE A 229 -9.01 -7.93 5.52
N LEU A 230 -9.93 -8.89 5.68
CA LEU A 230 -10.38 -9.35 7.00
C LEU A 230 -9.25 -9.96 7.82
N LEU A 231 -8.43 -10.84 7.21
CA LEU A 231 -7.30 -11.47 7.89
C LEU A 231 -6.26 -10.42 8.33
N VAL A 232 -5.98 -9.44 7.46
CA VAL A 232 -5.02 -8.37 7.79
C VAL A 232 -5.59 -7.42 8.84
N MET A 233 -6.88 -7.07 8.77
CA MET A 233 -7.53 -6.23 9.78
C MET A 233 -7.48 -6.89 11.16
N LEU A 234 -7.81 -8.18 11.24
CA LEU A 234 -7.71 -8.94 12.50
C LEU A 234 -6.28 -8.98 13.02
N LEU A 235 -5.29 -9.21 12.14
CA LEU A 235 -3.89 -9.21 12.51
C LEU A 235 -3.44 -7.83 13.02
N TYR A 236 -3.78 -6.74 12.33
CA TYR A 236 -3.38 -5.38 12.72
C TYR A 236 -3.98 -4.96 14.07
N VAL A 237 -5.25 -5.30 14.29
CA VAL A 237 -5.91 -5.07 15.59
C VAL A 237 -5.25 -5.90 16.69
N ALA A 238 -4.97 -7.18 16.44
CA ALA A 238 -4.28 -8.03 17.42
C ALA A 238 -2.87 -7.52 17.75
N ILE A 239 -2.12 -7.05 16.74
CA ILE A 239 -0.82 -6.41 16.95
C ILE A 239 -0.95 -5.12 17.76
N ALA A 240 -1.94 -4.27 17.47
CA ALA A 240 -2.17 -3.05 18.24
C ALA A 240 -2.42 -3.36 19.72
N PHE A 241 -3.26 -4.36 20.03
CA PHE A 241 -3.43 -4.83 21.40
C PHE A 241 -2.15 -5.38 22.02
N ALA A 242 -1.38 -6.15 21.28
CA ALA A 242 -0.09 -6.68 21.75
C ALA A 242 0.92 -5.58 22.05
N VAL A 243 1.00 -4.56 21.21
CA VAL A 243 1.94 -3.44 21.38
C VAL A 243 1.52 -2.57 22.56
N PHE A 244 0.30 -2.05 22.55
CA PHE A 244 -0.18 -1.11 23.59
C PHE A 244 -0.58 -1.76 24.90
N GLY A 245 -0.77 -3.08 24.90
CA GLY A 245 -0.93 -3.84 26.14
C GLY A 245 0.39 -4.16 26.86
N ASN A 246 1.54 -3.93 26.23
CA ASN A 246 2.85 -4.25 26.79
C ASN A 246 3.82 -3.06 26.85
N LEU A 247 3.52 -1.98 26.13
CA LEU A 247 4.33 -0.76 26.12
C LEU A 247 3.49 0.48 26.39
N PRO A 248 3.97 1.40 27.24
CA PRO A 248 3.40 2.74 27.37
C PRO A 248 3.42 3.48 26.03
N VAL A 249 2.40 4.32 25.80
CA VAL A 249 2.23 5.07 24.54
C VAL A 249 3.47 5.93 24.21
N GLU A 250 4.08 6.54 25.21
CA GLU A 250 5.26 7.39 25.06
C GLU A 250 6.46 6.61 24.49
N LYS A 251 6.64 5.35 24.91
CA LYS A 251 7.69 4.48 24.36
C LYS A 251 7.40 4.07 22.93
N VAL A 252 6.14 3.78 22.58
CA VAL A 252 5.74 3.47 21.22
C VAL A 252 5.97 4.66 20.29
N ILE A 253 5.63 5.88 20.73
CA ILE A 253 5.86 7.12 19.98
C ILE A 253 7.35 7.41 19.83
N ALA A 254 8.15 7.19 20.88
CA ALA A 254 9.61 7.38 20.80
C ALA A 254 10.27 6.42 19.79
N ALA A 255 9.77 5.18 19.72
CA ALA A 255 10.26 4.14 18.80
C ALA A 255 9.43 4.06 17.50
N LYS A 256 8.70 5.11 17.13
CA LYS A 256 7.69 5.09 16.05
C LYS A 256 8.12 4.36 14.78
N ASP A 257 9.36 4.53 14.35
CA ASP A 257 9.90 3.95 13.11
C ASP A 257 10.15 2.43 13.19
N PHE A 258 10.29 1.88 14.42
CA PHE A 258 10.49 0.46 14.71
C PHE A 258 9.67 -0.03 15.91
N ALA A 259 8.57 0.63 16.18
CA ALA A 259 7.69 0.38 17.35
C ALA A 259 7.31 -1.08 17.53
N LEU A 260 7.17 -1.83 16.43
CA LEU A 260 6.81 -3.24 16.48
C LEU A 260 7.95 -4.13 17.03
N ALA A 261 9.19 -3.82 16.73
CA ALA A 261 10.34 -4.53 17.31
C ALA A 261 10.51 -4.16 18.79
N GLU A 262 10.31 -2.89 19.14
CA GLU A 262 10.33 -2.41 20.51
C GLU A 262 9.29 -3.12 21.40
N ALA A 263 8.11 -3.40 20.83
CA ALA A 263 7.05 -4.11 21.55
C ALA A 263 7.38 -5.58 21.88
N ALA A 264 8.36 -6.16 21.20
CA ALA A 264 8.82 -7.51 21.51
C ALA A 264 9.79 -7.55 22.72
N LEU A 265 10.41 -6.41 23.09
CA LEU A 265 11.38 -6.34 24.20
C LEU A 265 10.81 -6.79 25.56
N PRO A 266 9.65 -6.29 26.04
CA PRO A 266 9.12 -6.69 27.33
C PRO A 266 8.70 -8.16 27.39
N ILE A 267 8.44 -8.80 26.24
CA ILE A 267 7.92 -10.17 26.17
C ILE A 267 9.07 -11.18 25.95
N PHE A 268 9.97 -10.89 24.99
CA PHE A 268 11.00 -11.83 24.52
C PHE A 268 12.43 -11.29 24.66
N GLY A 269 12.61 -10.10 25.26
CA GLY A 269 13.92 -9.46 25.39
C GLY A 269 14.55 -9.10 24.04
N GLN A 270 15.88 -8.93 24.02
CA GLN A 270 16.63 -8.53 22.82
C GLN A 270 16.51 -9.52 21.66
N VAL A 271 16.30 -10.80 21.94
CA VAL A 271 16.08 -11.82 20.91
C VAL A 271 14.77 -11.55 20.17
N GLY A 272 13.70 -11.22 20.90
CA GLY A 272 12.41 -10.86 20.30
C GLY A 272 12.50 -9.62 19.42
N PHE A 273 13.17 -8.57 19.91
CA PHE A 273 13.45 -7.36 19.13
C PHE A 273 14.14 -7.72 17.82
N SER A 274 15.22 -8.47 17.88
CA SER A 274 16.02 -8.85 16.69
C SER A 274 15.21 -9.70 15.71
N VAL A 275 14.40 -10.66 16.19
CA VAL A 275 13.55 -11.50 15.32
C VAL A 275 12.51 -10.64 14.59
N VAL A 276 11.85 -9.71 15.28
CA VAL A 276 10.86 -8.82 14.67
C VAL A 276 11.54 -7.86 13.68
N ALA A 277 12.70 -7.28 14.03
CA ALA A 277 13.44 -6.37 13.16
C ALA A 277 13.94 -7.07 11.88
N ILE A 278 14.49 -8.29 11.99
CA ILE A 278 14.89 -9.10 10.82
C ILE A 278 13.65 -9.45 9.97
N THR A 279 12.54 -9.79 10.61
CA THR A 279 11.29 -10.07 9.89
C THR A 279 10.79 -8.83 9.14
N ALA A 280 10.92 -7.64 9.73
CA ALA A 280 10.59 -6.38 9.07
C ALA A 280 11.47 -6.12 7.84
N LEU A 281 12.78 -6.37 7.92
CA LEU A 281 13.70 -6.25 6.78
C LEU A 281 13.32 -7.21 5.64
N ILE A 282 13.06 -8.47 5.96
CA ILE A 282 12.66 -9.48 4.97
C ILE A 282 11.28 -9.11 4.38
N ALA A 283 10.34 -8.68 5.21
CA ALA A 283 8.98 -8.33 4.80
C ALA A 283 8.96 -7.10 3.89
N THR A 284 9.72 -6.06 4.24
CA THR A 284 9.80 -4.82 3.45
C THR A 284 10.55 -5.05 2.14
N ALA A 285 11.69 -5.75 2.13
CA ALA A 285 12.43 -6.10 0.91
C ALA A 285 11.57 -6.94 -0.06
N SER A 286 10.86 -7.97 0.44
CA SER A 286 9.95 -8.77 -0.36
C SER A 286 8.80 -7.92 -0.92
N SER A 287 8.22 -7.04 -0.10
CA SER A 287 7.13 -6.15 -0.53
C SER A 287 7.61 -5.15 -1.59
N ILE A 288 8.80 -4.56 -1.44
CA ILE A 288 9.40 -3.69 -2.47
C ILE A 288 9.55 -4.46 -3.78
N ASN A 289 10.12 -5.66 -3.74
CA ASN A 289 10.38 -6.45 -4.94
C ASN A 289 9.08 -6.78 -5.69
N ALA A 290 8.05 -7.26 -4.98
CA ALA A 290 6.76 -7.59 -5.56
C ALA A 290 6.06 -6.36 -6.17
N ASN A 291 6.02 -5.25 -5.44
CA ASN A 291 5.39 -4.02 -5.89
C ASN A 291 6.18 -3.34 -7.03
N LEU A 292 7.51 -3.41 -7.03
CA LEU A 292 8.36 -2.87 -8.09
C LEU A 292 8.12 -3.62 -9.40
N TYR A 293 8.04 -4.95 -9.33
CA TYR A 293 7.69 -5.79 -10.47
C TYR A 293 6.28 -5.47 -11.00
N ALA A 294 5.31 -5.38 -10.10
CA ALA A 294 3.92 -5.04 -10.44
C ALA A 294 3.83 -3.63 -11.07
N ALA A 295 4.47 -2.62 -10.47
CA ALA A 295 4.52 -1.26 -11.00
C ALA A 295 5.15 -1.21 -12.41
N THR A 296 6.23 -1.97 -12.64
CA THR A 296 6.90 -2.04 -13.95
C THR A 296 5.98 -2.64 -15.02
N ASN A 297 5.23 -3.69 -14.67
CA ASN A 297 4.27 -4.30 -15.61
C ASN A 297 3.08 -3.38 -15.90
N VAL A 298 2.55 -2.72 -14.88
CA VAL A 298 1.46 -1.74 -15.03
C VAL A 298 1.92 -0.56 -15.89
N THR A 299 3.08 0.02 -15.61
CA THR A 299 3.61 1.14 -16.40
C THR A 299 3.93 0.75 -17.83
N TYR A 300 4.41 -0.48 -18.06
CA TYR A 300 4.56 -1.01 -19.42
C TYR A 300 3.23 -1.06 -20.16
N GLN A 301 2.19 -1.57 -19.52
CA GLN A 301 0.87 -1.65 -20.13
C GLN A 301 0.31 -0.26 -20.41
N LEU A 302 0.42 0.68 -19.45
CA LEU A 302 0.00 2.08 -19.64
C LEU A 302 0.77 2.77 -20.78
N ALA A 303 2.07 2.50 -20.90
CA ALA A 303 2.86 3.03 -22.00
C ALA A 303 2.46 2.43 -23.37
N LYS A 304 2.10 1.14 -23.39
CA LYS A 304 1.61 0.45 -24.58
C LYS A 304 0.24 0.97 -25.02
N ASP A 305 -0.64 1.22 -24.05
CA ASP A 305 -1.99 1.73 -24.28
C ASP A 305 -2.01 3.25 -24.55
N GLY A 306 -0.88 3.94 -24.40
CA GLY A 306 -0.72 5.37 -24.72
C GLY A 306 -0.94 6.33 -23.53
N GLU A 307 -1.13 5.81 -22.32
CA GLU A 307 -1.39 6.59 -21.11
C GLU A 307 -0.12 7.09 -20.42
N LEU A 308 1.03 6.45 -20.66
CA LEU A 308 2.35 6.91 -20.22
C LEU A 308 3.31 7.12 -21.39
N PRO A 309 4.40 7.90 -21.18
CA PRO A 309 5.45 8.04 -22.20
C PRO A 309 5.98 6.68 -22.67
N SER A 310 6.28 6.57 -23.97
CA SER A 310 6.78 5.31 -24.58
C SER A 310 8.08 4.80 -23.95
N ALA A 311 8.87 5.68 -23.32
CA ALA A 311 10.08 5.31 -22.58
C ALA A 311 9.80 4.25 -21.52
N PHE A 312 8.67 4.33 -20.80
CA PHE A 312 8.31 3.33 -19.79
C PHE A 312 8.11 1.91 -20.35
N GLY A 313 7.84 1.78 -21.65
CA GLY A 313 7.65 0.51 -22.32
C GLY A 313 8.88 -0.05 -23.03
N LYS A 314 9.96 0.75 -23.19
CA LYS A 314 11.17 0.31 -23.88
C LYS A 314 11.87 -0.81 -23.11
N PRO A 315 12.34 -1.87 -23.82
CA PRO A 315 13.06 -2.96 -23.16
C PRO A 315 14.46 -2.51 -22.71
N ILE A 316 14.84 -2.93 -21.51
CA ILE A 316 16.20 -2.81 -20.97
C ILE A 316 16.56 -4.10 -20.25
N ALA A 317 17.63 -4.79 -20.67
CA ALA A 317 17.99 -6.12 -20.16
C ALA A 317 16.76 -7.07 -20.17
N HIS A 318 16.41 -7.66 -19.01
CA HIS A 318 15.21 -8.51 -18.88
C HIS A 318 13.96 -7.74 -18.35
N SER A 319 14.01 -6.40 -18.32
CA SER A 319 12.94 -5.55 -17.78
C SER A 319 12.59 -4.40 -18.74
N ARG A 320 12.13 -3.27 -18.20
CA ARG A 320 11.71 -2.07 -18.93
C ARG A 320 12.36 -0.81 -18.35
N GLU A 321 12.56 0.23 -19.18
CA GLU A 321 13.09 1.51 -18.73
C GLU A 321 12.27 2.14 -17.60
N GLY A 322 10.96 1.88 -17.56
CA GLY A 322 10.07 2.30 -16.48
C GLY A 322 10.50 1.83 -15.09
N LEU A 323 11.20 0.69 -14.98
CA LEU A 323 11.79 0.22 -13.73
C LEU A 323 12.85 1.18 -13.18
N LEU A 324 13.75 1.66 -14.05
CA LEU A 324 14.79 2.61 -13.65
C LEU A 324 14.19 3.95 -13.24
N VAL A 325 13.25 4.46 -14.03
CA VAL A 325 12.53 5.70 -13.70
C VAL A 325 11.84 5.57 -12.35
N SER A 326 11.13 4.46 -12.12
CA SER A 326 10.48 4.19 -10.83
C SER A 326 11.50 4.14 -9.69
N GLY A 327 12.63 3.47 -9.86
CA GLY A 327 13.70 3.38 -8.85
C GLY A 327 14.24 4.76 -8.45
N VAL A 328 14.49 5.63 -9.42
CA VAL A 328 14.94 7.00 -9.15
C VAL A 328 13.89 7.81 -8.41
N LEU A 329 12.62 7.74 -8.83
CA LEU A 329 11.52 8.44 -8.17
C LEU A 329 11.32 7.95 -6.73
N ILE A 330 11.39 6.64 -6.49
CA ILE A 330 11.25 6.04 -5.15
C ILE A 330 12.36 6.57 -4.24
N ILE A 331 13.62 6.55 -4.68
CA ILE A 331 14.74 7.06 -3.91
C ILE A 331 14.53 8.56 -3.62
N ALA A 332 14.20 9.36 -4.64
CA ALA A 332 13.99 10.79 -4.47
C ALA A 332 12.92 11.09 -3.42
N LEU A 333 11.75 10.44 -3.48
CA LEU A 333 10.69 10.65 -2.49
C LEU A 333 11.09 10.17 -1.09
N SER A 334 11.79 9.04 -0.97
CA SER A 334 12.25 8.54 0.32
C SER A 334 13.29 9.47 0.99
N LEU A 335 14.02 10.27 0.21
CA LEU A 335 15.00 11.25 0.70
C LEU A 335 14.35 12.57 1.09
N LEU A 336 13.34 13.01 0.33
CA LEU A 336 12.75 14.34 0.46
C LEU A 336 11.71 14.44 1.57
N PHE A 337 11.02 13.33 1.89
CA PHE A 337 9.88 13.33 2.80
C PHE A 337 10.05 12.38 3.98
N ASP A 338 9.44 12.73 5.11
CA ASP A 338 9.35 11.85 6.26
C ASP A 338 8.33 10.74 6.06
N LEU A 339 8.39 9.68 6.90
CA LEU A 339 7.52 8.51 6.80
C LEU A 339 6.04 8.89 6.90
N SER A 340 5.71 9.77 7.83
CA SER A 340 4.37 10.30 8.06
C SER A 340 3.85 11.10 6.87
N GLU A 341 4.70 11.95 6.26
CA GLU A 341 4.36 12.73 5.07
C GLU A 341 4.11 11.82 3.86
N ILE A 342 4.99 10.84 3.62
CA ILE A 342 4.83 9.85 2.55
C ILE A 342 3.51 9.07 2.73
N ALA A 343 3.21 8.65 3.97
CA ALA A 343 1.98 7.93 4.27
C ALA A 343 0.73 8.78 4.01
N ALA A 344 0.76 10.05 4.41
CA ALA A 344 -0.35 10.98 4.19
C ALA A 344 -0.56 11.30 2.70
N ILE A 345 0.52 11.55 1.94
CA ILE A 345 0.47 11.75 0.48
C ILE A 345 -0.14 10.52 -0.19
N GLY A 346 0.34 9.33 0.18
CA GLY A 346 -0.15 8.06 -0.37
C GLY A 346 -1.62 7.82 -0.06
N SER A 347 -2.00 8.01 1.20
CA SER A 347 -3.38 7.81 1.65
C SER A 347 -4.36 8.73 0.94
N ILE A 348 -4.09 10.04 0.88
CA ILE A 348 -4.97 11.02 0.21
C ILE A 348 -5.05 10.70 -1.29
N SER A 349 -3.92 10.41 -1.94
CA SER A 349 -3.89 10.10 -3.37
C SER A 349 -4.73 8.88 -3.71
N ILE A 350 -4.60 7.80 -2.92
CA ILE A 350 -5.33 6.57 -3.21
C ILE A 350 -6.81 6.66 -2.83
N LEU A 351 -7.15 7.33 -1.71
CA LEU A 351 -8.54 7.59 -1.33
C LEU A 351 -9.26 8.43 -2.39
N PHE A 352 -8.56 9.38 -3.02
CA PHE A 352 -9.08 10.14 -4.14
C PHE A 352 -9.40 9.23 -5.34
N VAL A 353 -8.44 8.38 -5.75
CA VAL A 353 -8.66 7.43 -6.86
C VAL A 353 -9.78 6.44 -6.54
N HIS A 354 -9.84 5.92 -5.31
CA HIS A 354 -10.92 5.01 -4.88
C HIS A 354 -12.28 5.70 -4.90
N THR A 355 -12.37 6.94 -4.39
CA THR A 355 -13.61 7.72 -4.41
C THR A 355 -14.12 7.90 -5.85
N VAL A 356 -13.22 8.31 -6.76
CA VAL A 356 -13.56 8.47 -8.19
C VAL A 356 -13.99 7.13 -8.80
N THR A 357 -13.29 6.04 -8.48
CA THR A 357 -13.62 4.70 -8.97
C THR A 357 -15.00 4.23 -8.48
N HIS A 358 -15.33 4.47 -7.21
CA HIS A 358 -16.64 4.08 -6.66
C HIS A 358 -17.78 4.92 -7.23
N ILE A 359 -17.56 6.22 -7.45
CA ILE A 359 -18.52 7.09 -8.15
C ILE A 359 -18.71 6.59 -9.60
N GLY A 360 -17.63 6.21 -10.27
CA GLY A 360 -17.69 5.59 -11.60
C GLY A 360 -18.47 4.28 -11.59
N HIS A 361 -18.26 3.44 -10.58
CA HIS A 361 -18.98 2.17 -10.43
C HIS A 361 -20.51 2.38 -10.33
N LEU A 362 -20.97 3.44 -9.66
CA LEU A 362 -22.39 3.77 -9.60
C LEU A 362 -23.00 4.04 -10.98
N LYS A 363 -22.23 4.51 -11.97
CA LYS A 363 -22.70 4.74 -13.35
C LYS A 363 -22.94 3.44 -14.12
N ILE A 364 -22.09 2.41 -13.86
CA ILE A 364 -22.12 1.12 -14.56
C ILE A 364 -22.63 -0.02 -13.66
N ILE A 365 -23.38 0.31 -12.62
CA ILE A 365 -23.78 -0.64 -11.58
C ILE A 365 -24.64 -1.80 -12.10
N SER A 366 -25.46 -1.54 -13.11
CA SER A 366 -26.29 -2.54 -13.78
C SER A 366 -25.48 -3.67 -14.41
N GLU A 367 -24.25 -3.39 -14.81
CA GLU A 367 -23.38 -4.36 -15.49
C GLU A 367 -22.65 -5.28 -14.50
N THR A 368 -22.43 -4.82 -13.27
CA THR A 368 -21.64 -5.53 -12.26
C THR A 368 -22.48 -6.38 -11.30
N GLY A 369 -23.80 -6.15 -11.26
CA GLY A 369 -24.70 -6.80 -10.30
C GLY A 369 -24.34 -6.47 -8.83
N ALA A 370 -23.70 -5.33 -8.58
CA ALA A 370 -23.34 -4.88 -7.25
C ALA A 370 -24.52 -4.21 -6.53
N SER A 371 -24.49 -4.22 -5.20
CA SER A 371 -25.46 -3.46 -4.39
C SER A 371 -25.18 -1.96 -4.48
N ARG A 372 -26.15 -1.18 -4.96
CA ARG A 372 -26.03 0.28 -5.07
C ARG A 372 -25.74 0.95 -3.73
N ILE A 373 -26.35 0.43 -2.65
CA ILE A 373 -26.14 0.95 -1.29
C ILE A 373 -24.70 0.72 -0.85
N LEU A 374 -24.15 -0.49 -1.05
CA LEU A 374 -22.78 -0.79 -0.64
C LEU A 374 -21.75 0.03 -1.43
N ILE A 375 -21.98 0.25 -2.73
CA ILE A 375 -21.08 1.10 -3.54
C ILE A 375 -21.19 2.58 -3.12
N PHE A 376 -22.39 3.07 -2.82
CA PHE A 376 -22.57 4.42 -2.30
C PHE A 376 -21.85 4.60 -0.95
N ILE A 377 -21.96 3.62 -0.05
CA ILE A 377 -21.22 3.63 1.23
C ILE A 377 -19.71 3.62 0.98
N ALA A 378 -19.21 2.81 0.05
CA ALA A 378 -17.79 2.78 -0.32
C ALA A 378 -17.30 4.17 -0.79
N ALA A 379 -18.07 4.83 -1.67
CA ALA A 379 -17.75 6.17 -2.15
C ALA A 379 -17.77 7.20 -1.00
N LEU A 380 -18.79 7.16 -0.16
CA LEU A 380 -18.95 8.09 0.97
C LEU A 380 -17.81 7.91 2.00
N LEU A 381 -17.51 6.68 2.38
CA LEU A 381 -16.45 6.40 3.37
C LEU A 381 -15.08 6.79 2.84
N SER A 382 -14.75 6.45 1.58
CA SER A 382 -13.48 6.84 0.97
C SER A 382 -13.35 8.36 0.84
N PHE A 383 -14.41 9.05 0.44
CA PHE A 383 -14.45 10.51 0.37
C PHE A 383 -14.29 11.14 1.76
N SER A 384 -15.02 10.65 2.76
CA SER A 384 -14.96 11.18 4.13
C SER A 384 -13.56 10.99 4.73
N ALA A 385 -12.95 9.81 4.55
CA ALA A 385 -11.59 9.55 5.00
C ALA A 385 -10.56 10.46 4.30
N MET A 386 -10.74 10.71 3.00
CA MET A 386 -9.91 11.66 2.25
C MET A 386 -10.02 13.09 2.83
N VAL A 387 -11.24 13.55 3.09
CA VAL A 387 -11.48 14.89 3.66
C VAL A 387 -10.85 15.00 5.04
N LEU A 388 -11.02 14.00 5.91
CA LEU A 388 -10.40 13.97 7.24
C LEU A 388 -8.86 13.99 7.14
N ALA A 389 -8.28 13.24 6.19
CA ALA A 389 -6.85 13.25 5.96
C ALA A 389 -6.35 14.63 5.48
N ILE A 390 -7.08 15.29 4.59
CA ILE A 390 -6.76 16.66 4.12
C ILE A 390 -6.84 17.65 5.30
N ILE A 391 -7.88 17.58 6.14
CA ILE A 391 -8.03 18.44 7.31
C ILE A 391 -6.87 18.22 8.29
N TYR A 392 -6.49 16.97 8.56
CA TYR A 392 -5.35 16.67 9.42
C TYR A 392 -4.05 17.27 8.87
N VAL A 393 -3.74 16.98 7.60
CA VAL A 393 -2.51 17.43 6.94
C VAL A 393 -2.46 18.95 6.84
N SER A 394 -3.58 19.64 6.63
CA SER A 394 -3.64 21.08 6.60
C SER A 394 -3.20 21.76 7.90
N LYS A 395 -3.38 21.05 9.02
CA LYS A 395 -2.98 21.52 10.36
C LYS A 395 -1.56 21.07 10.76
N ALA A 396 -1.19 19.84 10.40
CA ALA A 396 0.06 19.22 10.82
C ALA A 396 1.23 19.53 9.88
N SER A 397 1.01 19.55 8.57
CA SER A 397 2.06 19.66 7.55
C SER A 397 1.48 20.24 6.25
N SER A 398 1.11 21.53 6.27
CA SER A 398 0.40 22.16 5.15
C SER A 398 1.13 22.10 3.80
N HIS A 399 2.48 21.99 3.81
CA HIS A 399 3.29 21.83 2.58
C HIS A 399 2.96 20.53 1.81
N VAL A 400 2.50 19.48 2.50
CA VAL A 400 2.05 18.24 1.86
C VAL A 400 0.90 18.48 0.88
N LEU A 401 0.01 19.45 1.16
CA LEU A 401 -1.08 19.80 0.24
C LEU A 401 -0.57 20.45 -1.04
N TYR A 402 0.50 21.27 -0.97
CA TYR A 402 1.15 21.81 -2.16
C TYR A 402 1.78 20.72 -3.01
N ILE A 403 2.37 19.70 -2.37
CA ILE A 403 2.95 18.54 -3.05
C ILE A 403 1.87 17.72 -3.75
N LEU A 404 0.75 17.45 -3.08
CA LEU A 404 -0.40 16.75 -3.66
C LEU A 404 -0.97 17.53 -4.86
N SER A 405 -1.12 18.85 -4.72
CA SER A 405 -1.55 19.70 -5.82
C SER A 405 -0.56 19.67 -6.99
N GLY A 406 0.74 19.64 -6.68
CA GLY A 406 1.81 19.46 -7.66
C GLY A 406 1.70 18.11 -8.40
N PHE A 407 1.44 17.02 -7.69
CA PHE A 407 1.25 15.69 -8.31
C PHE A 407 0.04 15.67 -9.24
N ILE A 408 -1.09 16.22 -8.83
CA ILE A 408 -2.27 16.33 -9.68
C ILE A 408 -1.96 17.16 -10.94
N LEU A 409 -1.28 18.28 -10.78
CA LEU A 409 -0.89 19.14 -11.89
C LEU A 409 0.08 18.44 -12.85
N VAL A 410 1.10 17.76 -12.33
CA VAL A 410 2.04 16.97 -13.13
C VAL A 410 1.32 15.85 -13.87
N ALA A 411 0.40 15.14 -13.22
CA ALA A 411 -0.40 14.10 -13.86
C ALA A 411 -1.24 14.66 -15.01
N LEU A 412 -1.90 15.80 -14.80
CA LEU A 412 -2.70 16.47 -15.82
C LEU A 412 -1.83 16.98 -16.99
N ILE A 413 -0.71 17.64 -16.69
CA ILE A 413 0.23 18.14 -17.71
C ILE A 413 0.79 16.97 -18.53
N THR A 414 1.17 15.88 -17.90
CA THR A 414 1.68 14.67 -18.57
C THR A 414 0.65 14.16 -19.56
N GLU A 415 -0.60 13.97 -19.13
CA GLU A 415 -1.65 13.45 -19.98
C GLU A 415 -2.02 14.41 -21.13
N VAL A 416 -2.17 15.70 -20.84
CA VAL A 416 -2.45 16.72 -21.86
C VAL A 416 -1.32 16.78 -22.90
N SER A 417 -0.05 16.71 -22.44
CA SER A 417 1.11 16.72 -23.32
C SER A 417 1.15 15.48 -24.24
N LEU A 418 0.88 14.30 -23.68
CA LEU A 418 0.84 13.06 -24.44
C LEU A 418 -0.25 13.09 -25.52
N ARG A 419 -1.43 13.63 -25.21
CA ARG A 419 -2.55 13.67 -26.16
C ARG A 419 -2.44 14.80 -27.17
N LYS A 420 -2.23 16.05 -26.71
CA LYS A 420 -2.27 17.22 -27.59
C LYS A 420 -0.97 17.46 -28.34
N ILE A 421 0.18 17.23 -27.70
CA ILE A 421 1.51 17.51 -28.28
C ILE A 421 2.03 16.27 -29.00
N ALA A 422 2.06 15.12 -28.32
CA ALA A 422 2.54 13.87 -28.89
C ALA A 422 1.49 13.15 -29.77
N LYS A 423 0.25 13.65 -29.82
CA LYS A 423 -0.89 13.09 -30.59
C LYS A 423 -1.08 11.58 -30.35
N ARG A 424 -0.88 11.14 -29.10
CA ARG A 424 -1.03 9.75 -28.74
C ARG A 424 -2.52 9.40 -28.61
N GLU A 425 -2.92 8.30 -29.22
CA GLU A 425 -4.24 7.71 -29.06
C GLU A 425 -4.17 6.61 -27.99
N ILE A 426 -5.15 6.57 -27.08
CA ILE A 426 -5.33 5.42 -26.20
C ILE A 426 -6.00 4.31 -27.00
N LYS A 427 -5.39 3.13 -26.97
CA LYS A 427 -5.94 1.93 -27.55
C LYS A 427 -6.91 1.30 -26.57
N THR A 428 -8.21 1.35 -26.88
CA THR A 428 -9.22 0.59 -26.15
C THR A 428 -8.96 -0.89 -26.33
N ARG A 429 -8.94 -1.64 -25.24
CA ARG A 429 -9.08 -3.10 -25.29
C ARG A 429 -10.54 -3.40 -25.67
N VAL A 430 -10.76 -4.01 -26.81
CA VAL A 430 -12.04 -4.65 -27.11
C VAL A 430 -12.07 -5.93 -26.25
N ILE A 431 -12.92 -5.96 -25.24
CA ILE A 431 -13.19 -7.14 -24.39
C ILE A 431 -14.26 -7.99 -25.06
#